data_85ecfe81f100fa4f7921641b03504d5c
#
_entry.id   85ecfe81f100fa4f7921641b03504d5c
#
_cell.length_a   1.000
_cell.length_b   1.000
_cell.length_c   1.000
_cell.angle_alpha   90.00
_cell.angle_beta   90.00
_cell.angle_gamma   90.00
#
_symmetry.space_group_name_H-M   'P 1'
#
loop_
_entity.id
_entity.type
_entity.pdbx_description
1 polymer ?
#
loop_
_entity_poly.entity_id
_entity_poly.type
_entity_poly.pdbx_seq_one_letter_code
_entity_poly.pdbx_strand_id
1 'polypeptide(L)'
;MNSFVQKHQSQVIGVLSGFDRLMIRGAVRQVAYAEGMQRFLNARGILLKDFGEYAEATSKQVKQASIAVAERAGRPVQYLASPRVRKDELARQIAKRDAIDDGLICVFKTIEPLHGFALNRNRETKKLELRMEPRKCLYLYHYYQHPVFGFLHVRLQTWLPFQVQIWLNGREWLARTLDRKRIAYERRENCFSWIANVERAQRLMDEQLAIRWPFALDLLRARAHPAHEKVFAAWPFDYYWSVHQSEWATDVMFHDRHSLAELYQRLVQHGITRFQCRDVLRFLGKKPPVHGGIHGNFTGEVTSDIKYRPEGVRLKHYVDGNSVKIYDKHGTVLRAETTINNPSGFKVYRTAEGDDTGQPGWRPMRKGVADLSRRTEISQAINDRYLDALASCEDAAPLGELTTDLCRPVTWNGRRVRALHPWSPHDLDLLRAVGRAELLVNGFRNADLCHALDGAPPKDGTARRRRAAAVTRSIRLLRAHGLVHKRPKSHRYMVTPKGHRIISALLAAYHASTESLSKLAA
;
A
#
# COMPACT_ATOMS: atom_id res chain seq x y z
N MET A 1 -16.72 7.83 -4.22
CA MET A 1 -16.46 6.97 -5.40
C MET A 1 -15.43 7.71 -6.25
N ASN A 2 -14.33 7.08 -6.66
CA ASN A 2 -13.32 7.76 -7.47
C ASN A 2 -13.80 7.98 -8.92
N SER A 3 -13.16 8.90 -9.64
CA SER A 3 -13.57 9.28 -11.01
C SER A 3 -13.48 8.13 -12.00
N PHE A 4 -12.57 7.18 -11.78
CA PHE A 4 -12.44 5.98 -12.61
C PHE A 4 -13.71 5.12 -12.56
N VAL A 5 -14.20 4.82 -11.36
CA VAL A 5 -15.41 4.00 -11.19
C VAL A 5 -16.64 4.71 -11.70
N GLN A 6 -16.75 6.04 -11.50
CA GLN A 6 -17.85 6.84 -12.05
C GLN A 6 -17.86 6.79 -13.58
N LYS A 7 -16.69 6.90 -14.22
CA LYS A 7 -16.56 6.84 -15.67
C LYS A 7 -17.01 5.51 -16.28
N HIS A 8 -16.69 4.41 -15.59
CA HIS A 8 -16.98 3.05 -16.06
C HIS A 8 -18.18 2.41 -15.36
N GLN A 9 -19.08 3.20 -14.76
CA GLN A 9 -20.18 2.70 -13.92
C GLN A 9 -21.07 1.70 -14.64
N SER A 10 -21.31 1.86 -15.95
CA SER A 10 -22.13 0.91 -16.75
C SER A 10 -21.45 -0.45 -16.96
N GLN A 11 -20.14 -0.55 -16.77
CA GLN A 11 -19.36 -1.77 -16.98
C GLN A 11 -18.96 -2.43 -15.66
N VAL A 12 -19.18 -1.76 -14.52
CA VAL A 12 -18.69 -2.17 -13.20
C VAL A 12 -19.83 -2.76 -12.37
N ILE A 13 -19.65 -3.99 -11.87
CA ILE A 13 -20.57 -4.65 -10.92
C ILE A 13 -20.48 -3.98 -9.55
N GLY A 14 -19.25 -3.66 -9.11
CA GLY A 14 -19.00 -3.09 -7.80
C GLY A 14 -17.52 -2.95 -7.47
N VAL A 15 -17.25 -2.38 -6.31
CA VAL A 15 -15.88 -2.12 -5.83
C VAL A 15 -15.72 -2.68 -4.43
N LEU A 16 -14.63 -3.41 -4.19
CA LEU A 16 -14.27 -3.97 -2.90
C LEU A 16 -12.87 -3.54 -2.50
N SER A 17 -12.73 -2.81 -1.39
CA SER A 17 -11.45 -2.38 -0.84
C SER A 17 -11.14 -3.07 0.48
N GLY A 18 -9.88 -3.46 0.68
CA GLY A 18 -9.48 -4.08 1.94
C GLY A 18 -8.08 -4.68 1.91
N PHE A 19 -7.66 -5.26 3.02
CA PHE A 19 -6.40 -5.97 3.07
C PHE A 19 -6.39 -7.16 2.11
N ASP A 20 -5.32 -7.25 1.31
CA ASP A 20 -4.96 -8.49 0.63
C ASP A 20 -4.01 -9.28 1.53
N ARG A 21 -2.87 -8.71 1.90
CA ARG A 21 -1.87 -9.37 2.71
C ARG A 21 -1.38 -8.49 3.85
N LEU A 22 -1.23 -9.11 5.02
CA LEU A 22 -0.57 -8.53 6.17
C LEU A 22 0.57 -9.43 6.63
N MET A 23 1.77 -8.87 6.76
CA MET A 23 2.88 -9.50 7.45
C MET A 23 3.19 -8.72 8.72
N ILE A 24 2.93 -9.34 9.85
CA ILE A 24 3.09 -8.75 11.18
C ILE A 24 4.22 -9.48 11.90
N ARG A 25 5.11 -8.72 12.52
CA ARG A 25 6.22 -9.25 13.31
C ARG A 25 6.01 -8.92 14.78
N GLY A 26 6.10 -9.96 15.59
CA GLY A 26 6.19 -9.85 17.03
C GLY A 26 7.64 -9.92 17.49
N ALA A 27 8.02 -9.04 18.38
CA ALA A 27 9.32 -9.03 19.03
C ALA A 27 9.18 -8.65 20.50
N VAL A 28 9.90 -9.32 21.36
CA VAL A 28 10.05 -8.95 22.77
C VAL A 28 11.07 -7.83 22.85
N ARG A 29 10.59 -6.58 22.93
CA ARG A 29 11.44 -5.37 22.83
C ARG A 29 12.54 -5.34 23.88
N GLN A 30 12.23 -5.75 25.09
CA GLN A 30 13.12 -5.71 26.24
C GLN A 30 14.38 -6.54 26.04
N VAL A 31 14.29 -7.63 25.29
CA VAL A 31 15.41 -8.54 25.00
C VAL A 31 15.83 -8.54 23.53
N ALA A 32 15.38 -7.55 22.75
CA ALA A 32 15.70 -7.46 21.32
C ALA A 32 17.07 -6.84 21.02
N TYR A 33 17.79 -6.35 22.02
CA TYR A 33 19.09 -5.70 21.93
C TYR A 33 20.03 -6.20 23.04
N ALA A 34 21.33 -6.03 22.85
CA ALA A 34 22.37 -6.67 23.68
C ALA A 34 22.24 -6.34 25.18
N GLU A 35 22.09 -5.07 25.53
CA GLU A 35 22.00 -4.63 26.92
C GLU A 35 20.70 -5.12 27.59
N GLY A 36 19.61 -5.20 26.85
CA GLY A 36 18.35 -5.75 27.34
C GLY A 36 18.44 -7.24 27.60
N MET A 37 19.05 -8.00 26.67
CA MET A 37 19.30 -9.42 26.84
C MET A 37 20.24 -9.68 28.03
N GLN A 38 21.29 -8.87 28.18
CA GLN A 38 22.22 -9.00 29.33
C GLN A 38 21.51 -8.76 30.66
N ARG A 39 20.63 -7.74 30.75
CA ARG A 39 19.81 -7.52 31.96
C ARG A 39 18.91 -8.72 32.27
N PHE A 40 18.30 -9.30 31.25
CA PHE A 40 17.49 -10.50 31.40
C PHE A 40 18.30 -11.71 31.90
N LEU A 41 19.50 -11.94 31.35
CA LEU A 41 20.40 -13.00 31.81
C LEU A 41 20.84 -12.80 33.27
N ASN A 42 21.20 -11.56 33.63
CA ASN A 42 21.58 -11.21 34.99
C ASN A 42 20.42 -11.45 35.98
N ALA A 43 19.20 -11.06 35.63
CA ALA A 43 18.00 -11.31 36.44
C ALA A 43 17.72 -12.80 36.67
N ARG A 44 18.24 -13.68 35.80
CA ARG A 44 18.17 -15.15 35.91
C ARG A 44 19.42 -15.76 36.56
N GLY A 45 20.38 -14.98 36.97
CA GLY A 45 21.66 -15.44 37.50
C GLY A 45 22.54 -16.16 36.47
N ILE A 46 22.34 -15.92 35.16
CA ILE A 46 23.09 -16.54 34.07
C ILE A 46 24.28 -15.66 33.72
N LEU A 47 25.47 -16.21 33.87
CA LEU A 47 26.70 -15.53 33.50
C LEU A 47 26.89 -15.52 31.97
N LEU A 48 27.52 -14.48 31.44
CA LEU A 48 27.75 -14.40 29.98
C LEU A 48 28.51 -15.59 29.42
N LYS A 49 29.45 -16.17 30.17
CA LYS A 49 30.18 -17.37 29.75
C LYS A 49 29.28 -18.57 29.50
N ASP A 50 28.13 -18.66 30.21
CA ASP A 50 27.18 -19.76 30.13
C ASP A 50 26.04 -19.48 29.12
N PHE A 51 26.08 -18.32 28.44
CA PHE A 51 25.06 -17.92 27.49
C PHE A 51 24.83 -18.95 26.37
N GLY A 52 25.90 -19.53 25.83
CA GLY A 52 25.81 -20.55 24.77
C GLY A 52 24.94 -21.74 25.17
N GLU A 53 25.26 -22.35 26.32
CA GLU A 53 24.53 -23.47 26.86
C GLU A 53 23.07 -23.11 27.17
N TYR A 54 22.84 -21.95 27.82
CA TYR A 54 21.51 -21.45 28.09
C TYR A 54 20.69 -21.25 26.81
N ALA A 55 21.26 -20.61 25.77
CA ALA A 55 20.60 -20.35 24.52
C ALA A 55 20.22 -21.65 23.78
N GLU A 56 21.10 -22.65 23.79
CA GLU A 56 20.87 -23.97 23.21
C GLU A 56 19.77 -24.74 23.96
N ALA A 57 19.84 -24.79 25.28
CA ALA A 57 18.85 -25.46 26.12
C ALA A 57 17.46 -24.83 25.94
N THR A 58 17.38 -23.48 25.95
CA THR A 58 16.13 -22.77 25.75
C THR A 58 15.60 -22.96 24.32
N SER A 59 16.49 -22.91 23.31
CA SER A 59 16.12 -23.19 21.91
C SER A 59 15.58 -24.60 21.74
N LYS A 60 16.19 -25.61 22.40
CA LYS A 60 15.70 -27.00 22.41
C LYS A 60 14.31 -27.10 23.02
N GLN A 61 14.09 -26.45 24.18
CA GLN A 61 12.78 -26.38 24.82
C GLN A 61 11.71 -25.77 23.92
N VAL A 62 12.01 -24.63 23.28
CA VAL A 62 11.08 -23.96 22.36
C VAL A 62 10.74 -24.84 21.16
N LYS A 63 11.75 -25.48 20.55
CA LYS A 63 11.56 -26.43 19.44
C LYS A 63 10.66 -27.60 19.83
N GLN A 64 10.95 -28.26 20.95
CA GLN A 64 10.18 -29.39 21.43
C GLN A 64 8.73 -29.03 21.73
N ALA A 65 8.50 -27.96 22.49
CA ALA A 65 7.16 -27.51 22.83
C ALA A 65 6.33 -27.12 21.60
N SER A 66 6.98 -26.47 20.62
CA SER A 66 6.33 -26.01 19.38
C SER A 66 6.01 -27.21 18.44
N ILE A 67 6.90 -28.21 18.34
CA ILE A 67 6.67 -29.39 17.51
C ILE A 67 5.60 -30.30 18.16
N ALA A 68 5.59 -30.43 19.47
CA ALA A 68 4.57 -31.17 20.20
C ALA A 68 3.13 -30.68 19.97
N VAL A 69 2.94 -29.44 19.52
CA VAL A 69 1.63 -28.97 19.09
C VAL A 69 1.12 -29.74 17.87
N ALA A 70 1.99 -29.98 16.90
CA ALA A 70 1.64 -30.75 15.71
C ALA A 70 1.42 -32.24 16.03
N GLU A 71 2.27 -32.81 16.88
CA GLU A 71 2.17 -34.22 17.31
C GLU A 71 0.84 -34.48 18.02
N ARG A 72 0.47 -33.61 18.97
CA ARG A 72 -0.83 -33.73 19.67
C ARG A 72 -2.04 -33.55 18.75
N ALA A 73 -1.89 -32.77 17.69
CA ALA A 73 -2.92 -32.57 16.68
C ALA A 73 -2.91 -33.66 15.58
N GLY A 74 -2.02 -34.64 15.63
CA GLY A 74 -1.85 -35.67 14.59
C GLY A 74 -1.44 -35.07 13.22
N ARG A 75 -0.70 -33.95 13.24
CA ARG A 75 -0.37 -33.20 12.01
C ARG A 75 1.09 -33.37 11.60
N PRO A 76 1.38 -33.41 10.29
CA PRO A 76 2.73 -33.67 9.79
C PRO A 76 3.72 -32.55 10.14
N VAL A 77 4.93 -32.99 10.54
CA VAL A 77 6.10 -32.10 10.73
C VAL A 77 7.15 -32.50 9.71
N GLN A 78 7.44 -31.60 8.76
CA GLN A 78 8.31 -31.87 7.62
C GLN A 78 9.49 -30.88 7.55
N TYR A 79 10.70 -31.42 7.34
CA TYR A 79 11.87 -30.60 7.04
C TYR A 79 11.95 -30.29 5.55
N LEU A 80 12.12 -29.00 5.21
CA LEU A 80 12.25 -28.52 3.85
C LEU A 80 13.68 -27.99 3.63
N ALA A 81 14.50 -28.79 2.97
CA ALA A 81 15.91 -28.44 2.71
C ALA A 81 16.06 -27.35 1.63
N SER A 82 15.14 -27.31 0.67
CA SER A 82 15.23 -26.37 -0.46
C SER A 82 14.40 -25.10 -0.21
N PRO A 83 14.98 -23.90 -0.39
CA PRO A 83 14.24 -22.65 -0.34
C PRO A 83 13.28 -22.47 -1.54
N ARG A 84 13.42 -23.29 -2.60
CA ARG A 84 12.56 -23.24 -3.80
C ARG A 84 11.17 -23.85 -3.57
N VAL A 85 10.98 -24.63 -2.49
CA VAL A 85 9.67 -25.21 -2.17
C VAL A 85 8.69 -24.09 -1.79
N ARG A 86 7.56 -24.05 -2.50
CA ARG A 86 6.47 -23.13 -2.20
C ARG A 86 5.66 -23.66 -1.03
N LYS A 87 6.03 -23.20 0.16
CA LYS A 87 5.45 -23.66 1.44
C LYS A 87 3.93 -23.53 1.49
N ASP A 88 3.40 -22.39 1.00
CA ASP A 88 1.95 -22.13 1.01
C ASP A 88 1.18 -23.10 0.12
N GLU A 89 1.70 -23.41 -1.08
CA GLU A 89 1.08 -24.39 -1.99
C GLU A 89 1.09 -25.79 -1.38
N LEU A 90 2.23 -26.20 -0.81
CA LEU A 90 2.35 -27.48 -0.14
C LEU A 90 1.38 -27.60 1.04
N ALA A 91 1.27 -26.56 1.87
CA ALA A 91 0.33 -26.54 2.99
C ALA A 91 -1.14 -26.62 2.52
N ARG A 92 -1.49 -25.92 1.43
CA ARG A 92 -2.84 -26.01 0.83
C ARG A 92 -3.13 -27.41 0.27
N GLN A 93 -2.13 -28.07 -0.34
CA GLN A 93 -2.27 -29.45 -0.80
C GLN A 93 -2.53 -30.40 0.37
N ILE A 94 -1.80 -30.25 1.48
CA ILE A 94 -2.01 -31.03 2.70
C ILE A 94 -3.41 -30.77 3.27
N ALA A 95 -3.82 -29.49 3.37
CA ALA A 95 -5.14 -29.13 3.87
C ALA A 95 -6.27 -29.76 3.04
N LYS A 96 -6.12 -29.72 1.70
CA LYS A 96 -7.09 -30.33 0.79
C LYS A 96 -7.13 -31.85 0.90
N ARG A 97 -5.96 -32.50 0.90
CA ARG A 97 -5.83 -33.96 1.00
C ARG A 97 -6.46 -34.49 2.27
N ASP A 98 -6.22 -33.81 3.39
CA ASP A 98 -6.63 -34.25 4.73
C ASP A 98 -7.96 -33.61 5.18
N ALA A 99 -8.67 -32.89 4.28
CA ALA A 99 -9.95 -32.21 4.52
C ALA A 99 -9.94 -31.32 5.79
N ILE A 100 -8.90 -30.49 5.94
CA ILE A 100 -8.73 -29.61 7.10
C ILE A 100 -9.47 -28.30 6.89
N ASP A 101 -10.62 -28.15 7.52
CA ASP A 101 -11.45 -26.95 7.49
C ASP A 101 -11.19 -26.01 8.68
N ASP A 102 -10.63 -26.51 9.77
CA ASP A 102 -10.22 -25.76 10.96
C ASP A 102 -9.02 -26.42 11.65
N GLY A 103 -8.13 -25.62 12.23
CA GLY A 103 -7.00 -26.05 13.03
C GLY A 103 -5.64 -26.03 12.32
N LEU A 104 -4.69 -26.74 12.92
CA LEU A 104 -3.32 -26.84 12.39
C LEU A 104 -3.29 -27.76 11.16
N ILE A 105 -2.72 -27.28 10.07
CA ILE A 105 -2.54 -28.07 8.83
C ILE A 105 -1.26 -28.90 8.91
N CYS A 106 -0.14 -28.22 9.15
CA CYS A 106 1.19 -28.83 9.20
C CYS A 106 2.21 -27.88 9.84
N VAL A 107 3.39 -28.41 10.15
CA VAL A 107 4.56 -27.62 10.57
C VAL A 107 5.73 -27.91 9.63
N PHE A 108 6.25 -26.88 8.96
CA PHE A 108 7.48 -26.98 8.20
C PHE A 108 8.68 -26.50 8.99
N LYS A 109 9.78 -27.24 8.90
CA LYS A 109 11.09 -26.91 9.47
C LYS A 109 12.01 -26.41 8.36
N THR A 110 12.65 -25.25 8.53
CA THR A 110 13.64 -24.71 7.58
C THR A 110 14.79 -24.07 8.32
N ILE A 111 15.99 -24.11 7.75
CA ILE A 111 17.15 -23.36 8.25
C ILE A 111 17.25 -22.07 7.46
N GLU A 112 17.17 -20.93 8.15
CA GLU A 112 17.16 -19.61 7.51
C GLU A 112 18.11 -18.64 8.24
N PRO A 113 18.63 -17.60 7.53
CA PRO A 113 19.46 -16.59 8.15
C PRO A 113 18.64 -15.69 9.10
N LEU A 114 19.29 -15.27 10.17
CA LEU A 114 18.78 -14.30 11.13
C LEU A 114 19.93 -13.41 11.64
N HIS A 115 19.58 -12.32 12.34
CA HIS A 115 20.46 -11.65 13.27
C HIS A 115 20.09 -12.13 14.67
N GLY A 116 21.02 -12.80 15.33
CA GLY A 116 20.83 -13.39 16.66
C GLY A 116 21.99 -13.11 17.57
N PHE A 117 21.78 -13.32 18.86
CA PHE A 117 22.84 -13.10 19.83
C PHE A 117 23.97 -14.12 19.70
N ALA A 118 25.18 -13.61 19.76
CA ALA A 118 26.41 -14.35 19.87
C ALA A 118 27.29 -13.76 21.00
N LEU A 119 28.08 -14.60 21.62
CA LEU A 119 29.04 -14.19 22.63
C LEU A 119 30.38 -13.95 21.96
N ASN A 120 30.93 -12.75 22.14
CA ASN A 120 32.21 -12.35 21.61
C ASN A 120 33.13 -11.85 22.73
N ARG A 121 34.43 -12.01 22.53
CA ARG A 121 35.44 -11.38 23.39
C ARG A 121 35.84 -10.05 22.79
N ASN A 122 35.58 -8.97 23.50
CA ASN A 122 36.08 -7.65 23.12
C ASN A 122 37.62 -7.64 23.15
N ARG A 123 38.24 -7.25 22.05
CA ARG A 123 39.72 -7.30 21.91
C ARG A 123 40.43 -6.28 22.79
N GLU A 124 39.78 -5.14 23.05
CA GLU A 124 40.35 -4.04 23.85
C GLU A 124 40.17 -4.27 25.34
N THR A 125 38.92 -4.53 25.77
CA THR A 125 38.56 -4.68 27.17
C THR A 125 38.81 -6.07 27.71
N LYS A 126 39.12 -7.06 26.83
CA LYS A 126 39.22 -8.50 27.14
C LYS A 126 37.99 -9.13 27.79
N LYS A 127 36.88 -8.39 27.88
CA LYS A 127 35.61 -8.83 28.47
C LYS A 127 34.75 -9.55 27.44
N LEU A 128 33.87 -10.42 27.95
CA LEU A 128 32.82 -11.04 27.14
C LEU A 128 31.68 -10.05 26.90
N GLU A 129 31.19 -10.02 25.67
CA GLU A 129 30.08 -9.14 25.23
C GLU A 129 29.09 -9.91 24.38
N LEU A 130 27.81 -9.63 24.59
CA LEU A 130 26.75 -10.08 23.68
C LEU A 130 26.66 -9.13 22.48
N ARG A 131 26.68 -9.70 21.29
CA ARG A 131 26.48 -8.93 20.04
C ARG A 131 25.41 -9.60 19.17
N MET A 132 24.72 -8.77 18.37
CA MET A 132 23.81 -9.25 17.34
C MET A 132 24.61 -9.50 16.06
N GLU A 133 24.61 -10.76 15.59
CA GLU A 133 25.39 -11.18 14.42
C GLU A 133 24.54 -11.97 13.44
N PRO A 134 24.91 -11.98 12.14
CA PRO A 134 24.32 -12.88 11.17
C PRO A 134 24.58 -14.34 11.55
N ARG A 135 23.51 -15.10 11.68
CA ARG A 135 23.54 -16.54 12.02
C ARG A 135 22.51 -17.29 11.18
N LYS A 136 22.48 -18.60 11.35
CA LYS A 136 21.39 -19.45 10.83
C LYS A 136 20.75 -20.19 12.00
N CYS A 137 19.43 -20.27 12.00
CA CYS A 137 18.71 -21.12 12.93
C CYS A 137 17.58 -21.86 12.25
N LEU A 138 17.02 -22.81 12.98
CA LEU A 138 15.79 -23.48 12.58
C LEU A 138 14.63 -22.50 12.75
N TYR A 139 13.79 -22.41 11.74
CA TYR A 139 12.47 -21.76 11.80
C TYR A 139 11.39 -22.81 11.71
N LEU A 140 10.31 -22.60 12.46
CA LEU A 140 9.11 -23.43 12.43
C LEU A 140 7.97 -22.63 11.81
N TYR A 141 7.39 -23.13 10.73
CA TYR A 141 6.24 -22.55 10.04
C TYR A 141 5.01 -23.38 10.38
N HIS A 142 4.12 -22.83 11.22
CA HIS A 142 2.84 -23.44 11.56
C HIS A 142 1.78 -22.92 10.62
N TYR A 143 1.26 -23.76 9.75
CA TYR A 143 0.16 -23.45 8.84
C TYR A 143 -1.17 -23.80 9.48
N TYR A 144 -2.10 -22.88 9.44
CA TYR A 144 -3.43 -23.03 10.02
C TYR A 144 -4.51 -22.77 8.99
N GLN A 145 -5.61 -23.51 9.09
CA GLN A 145 -6.90 -23.11 8.60
C GLN A 145 -7.65 -22.56 9.80
N HIS A 146 -7.72 -21.23 9.91
CA HIS A 146 -8.29 -20.57 11.08
C HIS A 146 -9.77 -20.23 10.85
N PRO A 147 -10.69 -20.45 11.80
CA PRO A 147 -12.12 -20.26 11.58
C PRO A 147 -12.49 -18.81 11.27
N VAL A 148 -11.69 -17.84 11.73
CA VAL A 148 -11.91 -16.40 11.49
C VAL A 148 -11.03 -15.89 10.36
N PHE A 149 -9.72 -16.16 10.38
CA PHE A 149 -8.75 -15.60 9.45
C PHE A 149 -8.50 -16.44 8.19
N GLY A 150 -9.06 -17.66 8.13
CA GLY A 150 -8.83 -18.58 7.03
C GLY A 150 -7.40 -19.11 7.00
N PHE A 151 -6.85 -19.32 5.81
CA PHE A 151 -5.50 -19.83 5.64
C PHE A 151 -4.45 -18.80 6.06
N LEU A 152 -3.63 -19.15 7.04
CA LEU A 152 -2.57 -18.31 7.58
C LEU A 152 -1.36 -19.14 7.99
N HIS A 153 -0.23 -18.48 8.24
CA HIS A 153 0.87 -19.14 8.95
C HIS A 153 1.55 -18.27 10.00
N VAL A 154 2.09 -18.94 11.00
CA VAL A 154 2.92 -18.36 12.06
C VAL A 154 4.33 -18.92 11.90
N ARG A 155 5.31 -18.06 11.65
CA ARG A 155 6.72 -18.39 11.55
C ARG A 155 7.41 -18.06 12.86
N LEU A 156 7.96 -19.05 13.54
CA LEU A 156 8.67 -18.92 14.80
C LEU A 156 10.18 -19.06 14.59
N GLN A 157 10.94 -18.06 15.01
CA GLN A 157 12.39 -18.14 15.17
C GLN A 157 12.71 -18.94 16.43
N THR A 158 13.45 -20.03 16.32
CA THR A 158 13.75 -20.91 17.48
C THR A 158 15.04 -20.56 18.21
N TRP A 159 15.63 -19.41 17.91
CA TRP A 159 16.80 -18.84 18.60
C TRP A 159 16.43 -17.50 19.23
N LEU A 160 17.08 -17.15 20.35
CA LEU A 160 16.88 -15.87 21.01
C LEU A 160 17.03 -14.70 20.02
N PRO A 161 16.14 -13.70 20.06
CA PRO A 161 15.07 -13.43 21.03
C PRO A 161 13.68 -14.01 20.66
N PHE A 162 13.56 -15.11 19.93
CA PHE A 162 12.32 -15.84 19.57
C PHE A 162 11.30 -14.98 18.84
N GLN A 163 11.71 -14.32 17.77
CA GLN A 163 10.81 -13.49 16.97
C GLN A 163 9.74 -14.34 16.28
N VAL A 164 8.55 -13.77 16.18
CA VAL A 164 7.41 -14.38 15.50
C VAL A 164 7.00 -13.53 14.30
N GLN A 165 6.67 -14.17 13.18
CA GLN A 165 6.01 -13.51 12.05
C GLN A 165 4.68 -14.20 11.78
N ILE A 166 3.65 -13.40 11.57
CA ILE A 166 2.30 -13.87 11.24
C ILE A 166 1.91 -13.30 9.89
N TRP A 167 1.48 -14.19 8.99
CA TRP A 167 1.00 -13.85 7.67
C TRP A 167 -0.50 -14.10 7.62
N LEU A 168 -1.24 -13.03 7.30
CA LEU A 168 -2.69 -13.02 7.21
C LEU A 168 -3.12 -12.55 5.82
N ASN A 169 -4.25 -13.06 5.35
CA ASN A 169 -4.89 -12.63 4.12
C ASN A 169 -6.30 -12.13 4.42
N GLY A 170 -6.54 -10.83 4.17
CA GLY A 170 -7.84 -10.22 4.43
C GLY A 170 -8.96 -10.76 3.53
N ARG A 171 -8.63 -11.28 2.34
CA ARG A 171 -9.61 -11.91 1.43
C ARG A 171 -10.04 -13.30 1.94
N GLU A 172 -9.15 -14.04 2.60
CA GLU A 172 -9.50 -15.29 3.28
C GLU A 172 -10.48 -15.04 4.42
N TRP A 173 -10.22 -14.01 5.23
CA TRP A 173 -11.13 -13.60 6.29
C TRP A 173 -12.51 -13.21 5.74
N LEU A 174 -12.55 -12.44 4.65
CA LEU A 174 -13.82 -12.05 4.03
C LEU A 174 -14.57 -13.27 3.50
N ALA A 175 -13.91 -14.18 2.78
CA ALA A 175 -14.54 -15.41 2.28
C ALA A 175 -15.21 -16.20 3.42
N ARG A 176 -14.46 -16.45 4.51
CA ARG A 176 -15.01 -17.11 5.72
C ARG A 176 -16.22 -16.37 6.30
N THR A 177 -16.19 -15.05 6.26
CA THR A 177 -17.28 -14.23 6.79
C THR A 177 -18.51 -14.26 5.87
N LEU A 178 -18.30 -14.23 4.55
CA LEU A 178 -19.38 -14.38 3.56
C LEU A 178 -20.06 -15.75 3.66
N ASP A 179 -19.29 -16.83 3.81
CA ASP A 179 -19.78 -18.20 4.02
C ASP A 179 -20.69 -18.26 5.26
N ARG A 180 -20.21 -17.76 6.39
CA ARG A 180 -21.00 -17.70 7.65
C ARG A 180 -22.28 -16.87 7.53
N LYS A 181 -22.26 -15.83 6.70
CA LYS A 181 -23.41 -14.94 6.45
C LYS A 181 -24.29 -15.41 5.29
N ARG A 182 -23.92 -16.53 4.63
CA ARG A 182 -24.62 -17.11 3.47
C ARG A 182 -24.78 -16.10 2.33
N ILE A 183 -23.74 -15.31 2.05
CA ILE A 183 -23.66 -14.39 0.92
C ILE A 183 -22.90 -15.09 -0.19
N ALA A 184 -23.55 -15.31 -1.33
CA ALA A 184 -22.95 -15.97 -2.48
C ALA A 184 -21.87 -15.08 -3.13
N TYR A 185 -20.78 -15.70 -3.60
CA TYR A 185 -19.68 -15.06 -4.29
C TYR A 185 -18.95 -16.03 -5.21
N GLU A 186 -18.25 -15.47 -6.18
CA GLU A 186 -17.26 -16.19 -6.99
C GLU A 186 -15.86 -15.69 -6.65
N ARG A 187 -14.95 -16.63 -6.36
CA ARG A 187 -13.59 -16.31 -5.98
C ARG A 187 -12.58 -17.21 -6.68
N ARG A 188 -11.49 -16.59 -7.15
CA ARG A 188 -10.29 -17.30 -7.62
C ARG A 188 -9.09 -16.80 -6.82
N GLU A 189 -8.46 -17.69 -6.06
CA GLU A 189 -7.35 -17.36 -5.15
C GLU A 189 -7.72 -16.21 -4.18
N ASN A 190 -7.07 -15.06 -4.29
CA ASN A 190 -7.29 -13.88 -3.45
C ASN A 190 -8.15 -12.80 -4.15
N CYS A 191 -8.92 -13.16 -5.17
CA CYS A 191 -9.70 -12.22 -5.96
C CYS A 191 -11.16 -12.66 -6.04
N PHE A 192 -12.08 -11.76 -5.67
CA PHE A 192 -13.52 -11.95 -5.90
C PHE A 192 -13.88 -11.38 -7.28
N SER A 193 -14.39 -12.24 -8.17
CA SER A 193 -14.89 -11.82 -9.49
C SER A 193 -16.33 -11.33 -9.44
N TRP A 194 -17.10 -11.83 -8.47
CA TRP A 194 -18.47 -11.46 -8.23
C TRP A 194 -18.87 -11.67 -6.77
N ILE A 195 -19.75 -10.83 -6.24
CA ILE A 195 -20.36 -10.96 -4.91
C ILE A 195 -21.82 -10.52 -5.01
N ALA A 196 -22.75 -11.31 -4.47
CA ALA A 196 -24.19 -11.05 -4.55
C ALA A 196 -24.61 -9.70 -3.92
N ASN A 197 -23.88 -9.24 -2.89
CA ASN A 197 -24.11 -7.94 -2.27
C ASN A 197 -22.75 -7.30 -1.90
N VAL A 198 -22.22 -6.53 -2.83
CA VAL A 198 -20.88 -5.89 -2.70
C VAL A 198 -20.84 -4.88 -1.56
N GLU A 199 -21.91 -4.08 -1.38
CA GLU A 199 -21.97 -3.09 -0.30
C GLU A 199 -21.91 -3.74 1.09
N ARG A 200 -22.65 -4.85 1.27
CA ARG A 200 -22.60 -5.62 2.50
C ARG A 200 -21.24 -6.28 2.69
N ALA A 201 -20.64 -6.79 1.63
CA ALA A 201 -19.30 -7.36 1.66
C ALA A 201 -18.25 -6.30 2.05
N GLN A 202 -18.38 -5.06 1.56
CA GLN A 202 -17.49 -3.96 1.96
C GLN A 202 -17.62 -3.66 3.46
N ARG A 203 -18.86 -3.54 3.98
CA ARG A 203 -19.06 -3.34 5.43
C ARG A 203 -18.43 -4.46 6.27
N LEU A 204 -18.60 -5.72 5.84
CA LEU A 204 -17.95 -6.86 6.51
C LEU A 204 -16.42 -6.79 6.39
N MET A 205 -15.88 -6.35 5.25
CA MET A 205 -14.43 -6.18 5.07
C MET A 205 -13.87 -5.11 6.01
N ASP A 206 -14.62 -4.04 6.26
CA ASP A 206 -14.24 -2.95 7.14
C ASP A 206 -14.22 -3.38 8.63
N GLU A 207 -14.96 -4.43 9.02
CA GLU A 207 -14.90 -4.99 10.37
C GLU A 207 -13.50 -5.47 10.76
N GLN A 208 -12.63 -5.79 9.79
CA GLN A 208 -11.22 -6.12 10.06
C GLN A 208 -10.46 -4.97 10.74
N LEU A 209 -10.87 -3.73 10.52
CA LEU A 209 -10.23 -2.56 11.10
C LEU A 209 -10.53 -2.42 12.59
N ALA A 210 -11.64 -3.02 13.05
CA ALA A 210 -12.07 -3.01 14.45
C ALA A 210 -11.49 -4.17 15.28
N ILE A 211 -10.74 -5.09 14.67
CA ILE A 211 -10.10 -6.21 15.38
C ILE A 211 -9.13 -5.68 16.44
N ARG A 212 -9.18 -6.24 17.64
CA ARG A 212 -8.19 -6.00 18.70
C ARG A 212 -6.89 -6.75 18.36
N TRP A 213 -6.14 -6.19 17.42
CA TRP A 213 -4.98 -6.84 16.80
C TRP A 213 -3.96 -7.39 17.80
N PRO A 214 -3.51 -6.66 18.86
CA PRO A 214 -2.55 -7.24 19.80
C PRO A 214 -3.05 -8.55 20.40
N PHE A 215 -4.28 -8.58 20.89
CA PHE A 215 -4.89 -9.76 21.48
C PHE A 215 -5.02 -10.92 20.48
N ALA A 216 -5.51 -10.67 19.26
CA ALA A 216 -5.65 -11.69 18.23
C ALA A 216 -4.28 -12.30 17.84
N LEU A 217 -3.25 -11.46 17.75
CA LEU A 217 -1.90 -11.89 17.39
C LEU A 217 -1.24 -12.70 18.52
N ASP A 218 -1.48 -12.33 19.78
CA ASP A 218 -1.00 -13.08 20.95
C ASP A 218 -1.63 -14.48 21.04
N LEU A 219 -2.91 -14.61 20.70
CA LEU A 219 -3.57 -15.91 20.60
C LEU A 219 -2.95 -16.79 19.51
N LEU A 220 -2.66 -16.22 18.33
CA LEU A 220 -2.00 -16.94 17.24
C LEU A 220 -0.57 -17.33 17.61
N ARG A 221 0.18 -16.41 18.26
CA ARG A 221 1.53 -16.69 18.79
C ARG A 221 1.50 -17.83 19.78
N ALA A 222 0.57 -17.82 20.74
CA ALA A 222 0.48 -18.83 21.79
C ALA A 222 0.28 -20.25 21.23
N ARG A 223 -0.47 -20.38 20.12
CA ARG A 223 -0.65 -21.67 19.42
C ARG A 223 0.66 -22.20 18.83
N ALA A 224 1.56 -21.34 18.32
CA ALA A 224 2.80 -21.77 17.70
C ALA A 224 4.00 -21.76 18.65
N HIS A 225 3.95 -20.96 19.71
CA HIS A 225 5.03 -20.78 20.69
C HIS A 225 4.51 -20.97 22.14
N PRO A 226 4.09 -22.18 22.52
CA PRO A 226 3.53 -22.43 23.85
C PRO A 226 4.56 -22.36 24.98
N ALA A 227 5.86 -22.39 24.66
CA ALA A 227 6.92 -22.27 25.65
C ALA A 227 7.20 -20.84 26.12
N HIS A 228 6.57 -19.83 25.54
CA HIS A 228 6.86 -18.41 25.81
C HIS A 228 6.80 -18.07 27.30
N GLU A 229 5.68 -18.38 27.94
CA GLU A 229 5.44 -18.08 29.36
C GLU A 229 6.49 -18.74 30.27
N LYS A 230 6.88 -19.98 29.95
CA LYS A 230 7.91 -20.71 30.71
C LYS A 230 9.30 -20.13 30.51
N VAL A 231 9.65 -19.74 29.28
CA VAL A 231 10.94 -19.13 28.93
C VAL A 231 11.14 -17.80 29.64
N PHE A 232 10.11 -16.99 29.73
CA PHE A 232 10.14 -15.65 30.32
C PHE A 232 9.50 -15.57 31.70
N ALA A 233 9.30 -16.71 32.40
CA ALA A 233 8.60 -16.75 33.69
C ALA A 233 9.24 -15.85 34.77
N ALA A 234 10.57 -15.73 34.80
CA ALA A 234 11.28 -14.91 35.78
C ALA A 234 11.11 -13.40 35.52
N TRP A 235 10.80 -13.03 34.30
CA TRP A 235 10.53 -11.65 33.89
C TRP A 235 9.53 -11.70 32.73
N PRO A 236 8.22 -11.63 33.02
CA PRO A 236 7.19 -11.74 31.99
C PRO A 236 7.27 -10.61 30.98
N PHE A 237 7.26 -10.97 29.71
CA PHE A 237 7.33 -10.05 28.59
C PHE A 237 6.21 -10.29 27.60
N ASP A 238 5.63 -9.19 27.12
CA ASP A 238 4.69 -9.21 26.01
C ASP A 238 5.39 -8.97 24.67
N TYR A 239 4.78 -9.50 23.61
CA TYR A 239 5.22 -9.18 22.26
C TYR A 239 4.75 -7.80 21.84
N TYR A 240 5.68 -7.01 21.31
CA TYR A 240 5.34 -5.81 20.56
C TYR A 240 5.10 -6.18 19.09
N TRP A 241 3.91 -5.87 18.61
CA TRP A 241 3.49 -6.20 17.25
C TRP A 241 3.68 -5.05 16.28
N SER A 242 4.40 -5.31 15.19
CA SER A 242 4.69 -4.33 14.14
C SER A 242 4.32 -4.84 12.76
N VAL A 243 3.74 -3.98 11.93
CA VAL A 243 3.37 -4.29 10.55
C VAL A 243 4.60 -4.12 9.66
N HIS A 244 5.17 -5.23 9.20
CA HIS A 244 6.31 -5.23 8.29
C HIS A 244 5.89 -4.95 6.86
N GLN A 245 4.79 -5.56 6.43
CA GLN A 245 4.21 -5.36 5.10
C GLN A 245 2.70 -5.32 5.22
N SER A 246 2.09 -4.37 4.51
CA SER A 246 0.65 -4.37 4.26
C SER A 246 0.41 -4.19 2.77
N GLU A 247 -0.48 -5.01 2.22
CA GLU A 247 -1.04 -4.86 0.88
C GLU A 247 -2.53 -4.54 1.04
N TRP A 248 -2.91 -3.38 0.52
CA TRP A 248 -4.29 -2.90 0.49
C TRP A 248 -4.75 -2.82 -0.94
N ALA A 249 -5.77 -3.58 -1.28
CA ALA A 249 -6.28 -3.69 -2.62
C ALA A 249 -7.67 -3.06 -2.76
N THR A 250 -7.88 -2.34 -3.86
CA THR A 250 -9.17 -1.89 -4.35
C THR A 250 -9.46 -2.67 -5.64
N ASP A 251 -10.44 -3.57 -5.57
CA ASP A 251 -10.89 -4.42 -6.66
C ASP A 251 -12.10 -3.79 -7.33
N VAL A 252 -11.97 -3.42 -8.59
CA VAL A 252 -13.09 -2.96 -9.45
C VAL A 252 -13.53 -4.16 -10.30
N MET A 253 -14.70 -4.70 -10.02
CA MET A 253 -15.27 -5.89 -10.68
C MET A 253 -16.04 -5.47 -11.93
N PHE A 254 -15.72 -6.05 -13.08
CA PHE A 254 -16.35 -5.79 -14.36
C PHE A 254 -17.36 -6.88 -14.71
N HIS A 255 -18.43 -6.52 -15.43
CA HIS A 255 -19.47 -7.47 -15.88
C HIS A 255 -18.91 -8.54 -16.82
N ASP A 256 -17.95 -8.17 -17.66
CA ASP A 256 -17.38 -9.06 -18.67
C ASP A 256 -15.87 -8.85 -18.87
N ARG A 257 -15.25 -9.88 -19.46
CA ARG A 257 -13.80 -9.88 -19.73
C ARG A 257 -13.40 -8.95 -20.86
N HIS A 258 -14.27 -8.74 -21.83
CA HIS A 258 -13.95 -7.96 -23.02
C HIS A 258 -13.76 -6.49 -22.67
N SER A 259 -14.69 -5.92 -21.90
CA SER A 259 -14.63 -4.55 -21.40
C SER A 259 -13.35 -4.25 -20.65
N LEU A 260 -12.92 -5.16 -19.75
CA LEU A 260 -11.65 -4.96 -19.04
C LEU A 260 -10.43 -5.16 -19.93
N ALA A 261 -10.43 -6.15 -20.83
CA ALA A 261 -9.26 -6.47 -21.66
C ALA A 261 -8.87 -5.29 -22.58
N GLU A 262 -9.86 -4.67 -23.24
CA GLU A 262 -9.62 -3.50 -24.08
C GLU A 262 -9.14 -2.30 -23.27
N LEU A 263 -9.80 -2.04 -22.15
CA LEU A 263 -9.44 -0.95 -21.25
C LEU A 263 -8.06 -1.14 -20.65
N TYR A 264 -7.74 -2.35 -20.20
CA TYR A 264 -6.50 -2.63 -19.45
C TYR A 264 -5.23 -2.37 -20.24
N GLN A 265 -5.20 -2.72 -21.53
CA GLN A 265 -4.04 -2.44 -22.39
C GLN A 265 -3.75 -0.93 -22.44
N ARG A 266 -4.80 -0.11 -22.58
CA ARG A 266 -4.69 1.35 -22.61
C ARG A 266 -4.25 1.91 -21.26
N LEU A 267 -4.76 1.36 -20.14
CA LEU A 267 -4.33 1.74 -18.79
C LEU A 267 -2.85 1.46 -18.57
N VAL A 268 -2.35 0.30 -18.98
CA VAL A 268 -0.92 -0.05 -18.87
C VAL A 268 -0.06 0.89 -19.71
N GLN A 269 -0.43 1.12 -20.97
CA GLN A 269 0.28 2.05 -21.84
C GLN A 269 0.30 3.46 -21.26
N HIS A 270 -0.84 3.95 -20.79
CA HIS A 270 -0.95 5.26 -20.14
C HIS A 270 -0.06 5.35 -18.89
N GLY A 271 -0.13 4.35 -18.01
CA GLY A 271 0.64 4.32 -16.76
C GLY A 271 2.16 4.27 -16.97
N ILE A 272 2.63 3.66 -18.06
CA ILE A 272 4.07 3.59 -18.40
C ILE A 272 4.55 4.85 -19.12
N THR A 273 3.75 5.43 -20.00
CA THR A 273 4.21 6.49 -20.91
C THR A 273 3.90 7.89 -20.42
N ARG A 274 2.87 8.06 -19.58
CA ARG A 274 2.38 9.38 -19.16
C ARG A 274 2.74 9.73 -17.72
N PHE A 275 2.92 8.75 -16.84
CA PHE A 275 3.29 9.03 -15.45
C PHE A 275 4.80 9.24 -15.31
N GLN A 276 5.15 10.41 -14.80
CA GLN A 276 6.52 10.78 -14.50
C GLN A 276 6.86 10.47 -13.03
N CYS A 277 8.14 10.56 -12.68
CA CYS A 277 8.61 10.36 -11.30
C CYS A 277 7.80 11.16 -10.26
N ARG A 278 7.48 12.42 -10.57
CA ARG A 278 6.69 13.29 -9.68
C ARG A 278 5.27 12.79 -9.47
N ASP A 279 4.65 12.18 -10.46
CA ASP A 279 3.30 11.65 -10.38
C ASP A 279 3.27 10.44 -9.46
N VAL A 280 4.21 9.51 -9.64
CA VAL A 280 4.34 8.33 -8.79
C VAL A 280 4.61 8.71 -7.33
N LEU A 281 5.49 9.69 -7.09
CA LEU A 281 5.72 10.20 -5.73
C LEU A 281 4.44 10.72 -5.09
N ARG A 282 3.58 11.39 -5.86
CA ARG A 282 2.29 11.90 -5.37
C ARG A 282 1.26 10.82 -5.15
N PHE A 283 1.17 9.83 -6.05
CA PHE A 283 0.30 8.68 -5.79
C PHE A 283 0.64 8.09 -4.43
N LEU A 284 1.93 7.93 -4.14
CA LEU A 284 2.42 7.42 -2.87
C LEU A 284 2.38 8.45 -1.70
N GLY A 285 1.75 9.61 -1.90
CA GLY A 285 1.58 10.61 -0.84
C GLY A 285 2.87 11.36 -0.45
N LYS A 286 3.92 11.25 -1.27
CA LYS A 286 5.18 11.97 -1.05
C LYS A 286 5.10 13.37 -1.68
N LYS A 287 5.68 14.36 -1.00
CA LYS A 287 5.81 15.71 -1.56
C LYS A 287 7.02 15.74 -2.50
N PRO A 288 6.84 15.99 -3.81
CA PRO A 288 7.99 16.24 -4.67
C PRO A 288 8.67 17.57 -4.29
N PRO A 289 9.97 17.71 -4.56
CA PRO A 289 10.71 18.95 -4.30
C PRO A 289 10.05 20.14 -5.01
N VAL A 290 9.92 21.28 -4.32
CA VAL A 290 9.19 22.46 -4.80
C VAL A 290 9.93 23.14 -5.95
N HIS A 291 11.25 23.03 -6.02
CA HIS A 291 12.09 23.80 -6.96
C HIS A 291 12.72 22.99 -8.09
N GLY A 292 12.09 21.88 -8.50
CA GLY A 292 12.56 21.13 -9.69
C GLY A 292 13.90 20.41 -9.54
N GLY A 293 14.70 20.74 -8.55
CA GLY A 293 15.92 20.01 -8.18
C GLY A 293 15.58 18.76 -7.38
N ILE A 294 16.16 17.64 -7.74
CA ILE A 294 16.20 16.48 -6.87
C ILE A 294 17.13 16.86 -5.72
N HIS A 295 16.61 16.88 -4.47
CA HIS A 295 17.45 17.13 -3.30
C HIS A 295 18.57 16.08 -3.28
N GLY A 296 19.83 16.47 -2.99
CA GLY A 296 20.97 15.55 -2.99
C GLY A 296 20.82 14.31 -2.10
N ASN A 297 19.92 14.36 -1.11
CA ASN A 297 19.52 13.23 -0.26
C ASN A 297 18.27 12.49 -0.78
N PHE A 298 17.81 12.77 -1.99
CA PHE A 298 16.74 12.00 -2.59
C PHE A 298 17.26 10.64 -3.05
N THR A 299 17.11 9.66 -2.18
CA THR A 299 17.50 8.26 -2.44
C THR A 299 16.41 7.49 -3.18
N GLY A 300 15.27 8.12 -3.48
CA GLY A 300 14.06 7.48 -4.00
C GLY A 300 13.99 7.49 -5.51
N GLU A 301 14.78 6.66 -6.17
CA GLU A 301 14.56 6.35 -7.57
C GLU A 301 13.19 5.68 -7.76
N VAL A 302 12.37 6.22 -8.66
CA VAL A 302 11.11 5.61 -9.04
C VAL A 302 11.36 4.57 -10.12
N THR A 303 11.07 3.33 -9.78
CA THR A 303 11.12 2.22 -10.75
C THR A 303 9.71 1.84 -11.17
N SER A 304 9.46 1.74 -12.49
CA SER A 304 8.22 1.21 -13.04
C SER A 304 8.51 -0.06 -13.81
N ASP A 305 7.78 -1.15 -13.50
CA ASP A 305 7.94 -2.44 -14.16
C ASP A 305 6.59 -3.05 -14.59
N ILE A 306 6.63 -3.80 -15.69
CA ILE A 306 5.54 -4.63 -16.17
C ILE A 306 5.94 -6.09 -15.98
N LYS A 307 5.06 -6.89 -15.41
CA LYS A 307 5.24 -8.35 -15.29
C LYS A 307 4.02 -9.10 -15.79
N TYR A 308 4.27 -10.11 -16.60
CA TYR A 308 3.26 -11.07 -17.02
C TYR A 308 3.17 -12.17 -15.96
N ARG A 309 1.98 -12.47 -15.51
CA ARG A 309 1.69 -13.49 -14.51
C ARG A 309 0.53 -14.37 -14.96
N PRO A 310 0.37 -15.59 -14.41
CA PRO A 310 -0.76 -16.45 -14.75
C PRO A 310 -2.14 -15.81 -14.55
N GLU A 311 -2.26 -14.96 -13.52
CA GLU A 311 -3.49 -14.23 -13.23
C GLU A 311 -3.73 -13.01 -14.13
N GLY A 312 -2.72 -12.53 -14.86
CA GLY A 312 -2.80 -11.36 -15.72
C GLY A 312 -1.55 -10.48 -15.70
N VAL A 313 -1.59 -9.38 -16.45
CA VAL A 313 -0.49 -8.41 -16.52
C VAL A 313 -0.50 -7.51 -15.30
N ARG A 314 0.68 -7.15 -14.80
CA ARG A 314 0.86 -6.23 -13.69
C ARG A 314 1.73 -5.05 -14.10
N LEU A 315 1.24 -3.84 -13.89
CA LEU A 315 2.05 -2.61 -13.88
C LEU A 315 2.31 -2.20 -12.43
N LYS A 316 3.57 -1.95 -12.07
CA LYS A 316 3.97 -1.55 -10.71
C LYS A 316 4.87 -0.33 -10.75
N HIS A 317 4.60 0.65 -9.90
CA HIS A 317 5.47 1.78 -9.57
C HIS A 317 6.00 1.62 -8.15
N TYR A 318 7.30 1.73 -7.98
CA TYR A 318 7.99 1.45 -6.71
C TYR A 318 8.95 2.57 -6.33
N VAL A 319 8.97 2.93 -5.04
CA VAL A 319 9.92 3.87 -4.43
C VAL A 319 10.05 3.61 -2.92
N ASP A 320 11.27 3.63 -2.38
CA ASP A 320 11.58 3.55 -0.94
C ASP A 320 10.86 2.41 -0.19
N GLY A 321 10.81 1.22 -0.77
CA GLY A 321 10.15 0.07 -0.16
C GLY A 321 8.62 0.04 -0.32
N ASN A 322 8.01 1.08 -0.91
CA ASN A 322 6.57 1.18 -1.10
C ASN A 322 6.21 1.13 -2.59
N SER A 323 5.00 0.71 -2.91
CA SER A 323 4.56 0.65 -4.30
C SER A 323 3.06 0.82 -4.44
N VAL A 324 2.65 1.31 -5.61
CA VAL A 324 1.30 1.19 -6.13
C VAL A 324 1.33 0.42 -7.45
N LYS A 325 0.35 -0.42 -7.68
CA LYS A 325 0.31 -1.31 -8.83
C LYS A 325 -1.12 -1.55 -9.29
N ILE A 326 -1.27 -1.86 -10.57
CA ILE A 326 -2.52 -2.40 -11.13
C ILE A 326 -2.30 -3.80 -11.66
N TYR A 327 -3.34 -4.60 -11.57
CA TYR A 327 -3.45 -5.93 -12.14
C TYR A 327 -4.71 -6.05 -12.97
N ASP A 328 -4.60 -6.78 -14.07
CA ASP A 328 -5.74 -7.48 -14.62
C ASP A 328 -5.84 -8.85 -13.93
N LYS A 329 -6.77 -8.99 -13.00
CA LYS A 329 -6.99 -10.24 -12.28
C LYS A 329 -8.04 -11.09 -13.00
N HIS A 330 -7.57 -12.18 -13.62
CA HIS A 330 -8.40 -13.18 -14.31
C HIS A 330 -9.31 -12.60 -15.41
N GLY A 331 -9.00 -11.43 -15.94
CA GLY A 331 -9.72 -10.77 -17.02
C GLY A 331 -11.02 -10.07 -16.60
N THR A 332 -11.42 -10.10 -15.33
CA THR A 332 -12.68 -9.51 -14.86
C THR A 332 -12.56 -8.52 -13.72
N VAL A 333 -11.38 -8.41 -13.11
CA VAL A 333 -11.17 -7.49 -11.99
C VAL A 333 -9.94 -6.62 -12.22
N LEU A 334 -10.14 -5.32 -12.27
CA LEU A 334 -9.05 -4.35 -12.17
C LEU A 334 -8.72 -4.14 -10.70
N ARG A 335 -7.56 -4.61 -10.28
CA ARG A 335 -7.06 -4.41 -8.93
C ARG A 335 -6.05 -3.27 -8.90
N ALA A 336 -6.34 -2.21 -8.15
CA ALA A 336 -5.34 -1.26 -7.70
C ALA A 336 -4.85 -1.66 -6.32
N GLU A 337 -3.54 -1.78 -6.11
CA GLU A 337 -2.98 -2.30 -4.86
C GLU A 337 -1.78 -1.50 -4.39
N THR A 338 -1.88 -0.98 -3.16
CA THR A 338 -0.78 -0.32 -2.47
C THR A 338 -0.07 -1.30 -1.55
N THR A 339 1.26 -1.37 -1.66
CA THR A 339 2.12 -2.08 -0.72
C THR A 339 2.93 -1.08 0.10
N ILE A 340 2.83 -1.14 1.43
CA ILE A 340 3.66 -0.35 2.34
C ILE A 340 4.56 -1.28 3.15
N ASN A 341 5.87 -1.18 2.93
CA ASN A 341 6.92 -1.83 3.74
C ASN A 341 7.62 -0.81 4.64
N ASN A 342 7.77 0.42 4.15
CA ASN A 342 8.42 1.51 4.87
C ASN A 342 7.44 2.64 5.18
N PRO A 343 6.96 2.78 6.44
CA PRO A 343 6.04 3.84 6.81
C PRO A 343 6.71 5.20 7.10
N SER A 344 8.04 5.29 7.14
CA SER A 344 8.76 6.49 7.62
C SER A 344 8.45 7.78 6.86
N GLY A 345 8.07 7.67 5.58
CA GLY A 345 7.71 8.81 4.73
C GLY A 345 6.27 9.31 4.89
N PHE A 346 5.43 8.60 5.64
CA PHE A 346 4.03 8.96 5.81
C PHE A 346 3.79 9.68 7.14
N LYS A 347 2.88 10.65 7.10
CA LYS A 347 2.40 11.35 8.29
C LYS A 347 0.95 11.00 8.55
N VAL A 348 0.62 10.82 9.83
CA VAL A 348 -0.72 10.56 10.35
C VAL A 348 -1.10 11.60 11.37
N TYR A 349 -2.39 11.94 11.46
CA TYR A 349 -2.89 12.89 12.44
C TYR A 349 -3.30 12.13 13.71
N ARG A 350 -2.54 12.29 14.78
CA ARG A 350 -2.77 11.61 16.06
C ARG A 350 -2.12 12.33 17.23
N THR A 351 -2.58 12.03 18.44
CA THR A 351 -1.92 12.42 19.68
C THR A 351 -0.54 11.72 19.79
N ALA A 352 0.45 12.39 20.33
CA ALA A 352 1.73 11.76 20.67
C ALA A 352 1.55 10.80 21.85
N GLU A 353 2.36 9.73 21.88
CA GLU A 353 2.43 8.84 23.03
C GLU A 353 3.17 9.56 24.16
N GLY A 354 2.57 9.62 25.34
CA GLY A 354 3.11 10.37 26.49
C GLY A 354 2.90 11.89 26.41
N ASP A 355 2.02 12.37 25.52
CA ASP A 355 1.62 13.77 25.46
C ASP A 355 0.39 13.98 26.37
N ASP A 356 0.64 14.49 27.57
CA ASP A 356 -0.41 14.75 28.58
C ASP A 356 -1.40 15.85 28.14
N THR A 357 -1.06 16.64 27.12
CA THR A 357 -1.96 17.67 26.57
C THR A 357 -3.08 17.09 25.71
N GLY A 358 -2.94 15.84 25.26
CA GLY A 358 -3.93 15.12 24.46
C GLY A 358 -4.18 15.73 23.07
N GLN A 359 -3.40 16.75 22.65
CA GLN A 359 -3.63 17.42 21.36
C GLN A 359 -3.14 16.63 20.16
N PRO A 360 -4.02 16.32 19.19
CA PRO A 360 -3.62 15.62 17.99
C PRO A 360 -2.81 16.54 17.05
N GLY A 361 -1.81 15.96 16.39
CA GLY A 361 -0.96 16.64 15.41
C GLY A 361 -0.45 15.71 14.33
N TRP A 362 0.15 16.26 13.28
CA TRP A 362 0.78 15.48 12.22
C TRP A 362 2.08 14.84 12.72
N ARG A 363 2.08 13.52 12.85
CA ARG A 363 3.20 12.71 13.35
C ARG A 363 3.63 11.68 12.31
N PRO A 364 4.89 11.22 12.31
CA PRO A 364 5.30 10.08 11.47
C PRO A 364 4.46 8.84 11.79
N MET A 365 4.10 8.07 10.75
CA MET A 365 3.39 6.81 10.91
C MET A 365 4.32 5.76 11.54
N ARG A 366 3.85 5.09 12.57
CA ARG A 366 4.60 4.03 13.26
C ARG A 366 4.45 2.69 12.54
N LYS A 367 5.38 1.77 12.83
CA LYS A 367 5.27 0.36 12.41
C LYS A 367 4.28 -0.43 13.26
N GLY A 368 3.96 0.02 14.47
CA GLY A 368 3.07 -0.67 15.40
C GLY A 368 1.67 -0.90 14.84
N VAL A 369 1.04 -2.01 15.22
CA VAL A 369 -0.33 -2.35 14.80
C VAL A 369 -1.38 -1.33 15.26
N ALA A 370 -1.05 -0.50 16.24
CA ALA A 370 -1.91 0.62 16.67
C ALA A 370 -2.17 1.67 15.55
N ASP A 371 -1.27 1.79 14.58
CA ASP A 371 -1.44 2.68 13.43
C ASP A 371 -2.00 1.95 12.18
N LEU A 372 -2.52 0.72 12.34
CA LEU A 372 -2.98 -0.08 11.20
C LEU A 372 -4.17 0.56 10.48
N SER A 373 -5.16 1.11 11.20
CA SER A 373 -6.29 1.84 10.60
C SER A 373 -5.82 3.05 9.78
N ARG A 374 -4.89 3.83 10.32
CA ARG A 374 -4.31 4.99 9.60
C ARG A 374 -3.51 4.57 8.38
N ARG A 375 -2.85 3.42 8.45
CA ARG A 375 -2.14 2.83 7.31
C ARG A 375 -3.12 2.46 6.19
N THR A 376 -4.32 1.98 6.51
CA THR A 376 -5.35 1.70 5.51
C THR A 376 -5.91 2.96 4.85
N GLU A 377 -6.15 4.02 5.61
CA GLU A 377 -6.57 5.32 5.08
C GLU A 377 -5.56 5.87 4.06
N ILE A 378 -4.27 5.79 4.38
CA ILE A 378 -3.19 6.19 3.46
C ILE A 378 -3.18 5.30 2.21
N SER A 379 -3.29 3.98 2.37
CA SER A 379 -3.27 3.04 1.26
C SER A 379 -4.48 3.22 0.34
N GLN A 380 -5.68 3.42 0.90
CA GLN A 380 -6.88 3.72 0.12
C GLN A 380 -6.73 5.03 -0.65
N ALA A 381 -6.23 6.09 0.00
CA ALA A 381 -5.99 7.36 -0.66
C ALA A 381 -4.93 7.28 -1.78
N ILE A 382 -3.96 6.36 -1.68
CA ILE A 382 -3.00 6.07 -2.75
C ILE A 382 -3.72 5.40 -3.92
N ASN A 383 -4.50 4.34 -3.67
CA ASN A 383 -5.24 3.64 -4.71
C ASN A 383 -6.22 4.58 -5.43
N ASP A 384 -6.94 5.42 -4.69
CA ASP A 384 -7.89 6.38 -5.27
C ASP A 384 -7.20 7.40 -6.17
N ARG A 385 -6.08 8.00 -5.72
CA ARG A 385 -5.29 8.93 -6.55
C ARG A 385 -4.76 8.28 -7.82
N TYR A 386 -4.34 7.02 -7.72
CA TYR A 386 -3.83 6.29 -8.86
C TYR A 386 -4.93 5.95 -9.86
N LEU A 387 -6.07 5.46 -9.38
CA LEU A 387 -7.26 5.20 -10.22
C LEU A 387 -7.79 6.49 -10.86
N ASP A 388 -7.85 7.61 -10.12
CA ASP A 388 -8.25 8.90 -10.66
C ASP A 388 -7.32 9.40 -11.77
N ALA A 389 -6.01 9.17 -11.62
CA ALA A 389 -5.06 9.50 -12.68
C ALA A 389 -5.23 8.61 -13.92
N LEU A 390 -5.56 7.33 -13.72
CA LEU A 390 -5.86 6.41 -14.82
C LEU A 390 -7.21 6.71 -15.50
N ALA A 391 -8.15 7.35 -14.81
CA ALA A 391 -9.44 7.76 -15.39
C ALA A 391 -9.30 8.72 -16.59
N SER A 392 -8.15 9.43 -16.69
CA SER A 392 -7.84 10.29 -17.82
C SER A 392 -7.46 9.54 -19.11
N CYS A 393 -7.35 8.21 -19.05
CA CYS A 393 -6.87 7.39 -20.15
C CYS A 393 -7.80 7.38 -21.37
N GLU A 394 -9.11 7.61 -21.19
CA GLU A 394 -10.11 7.52 -22.27
C GLU A 394 -11.28 8.48 -22.14
N ASP A 395 -11.58 9.11 -23.26
CA ASP A 395 -12.89 9.65 -23.57
C ASP A 395 -13.24 9.30 -25.02
N ALA A 396 -14.36 8.62 -25.22
CA ALA A 396 -14.83 8.25 -26.57
C ALA A 396 -15.48 9.44 -27.31
N ALA A 397 -15.72 10.57 -26.60
CA ALA A 397 -16.30 11.74 -27.24
C ALA A 397 -15.31 12.40 -28.21
N PRO A 398 -15.73 12.72 -29.43
CA PRO A 398 -14.90 13.45 -30.39
C PRO A 398 -14.37 14.74 -29.77
N LEU A 399 -13.10 15.07 -30.05
CA LEU A 399 -12.44 16.27 -29.53
C LEU A 399 -13.24 17.54 -29.86
N GLY A 400 -13.86 17.59 -31.04
CA GLY A 400 -14.73 18.67 -31.45
C GLY A 400 -15.91 18.90 -30.50
N GLU A 401 -16.59 17.83 -30.09
CA GLU A 401 -17.70 17.90 -29.10
C GLU A 401 -17.20 18.37 -27.74
N LEU A 402 -16.08 17.80 -27.25
CA LEU A 402 -15.50 18.17 -25.96
C LEU A 402 -15.09 19.64 -25.89
N THR A 403 -14.70 20.24 -27.01
CA THR A 403 -14.19 21.60 -27.07
C THR A 403 -15.20 22.63 -27.49
N THR A 404 -16.36 22.26 -28.06
CA THR A 404 -17.40 23.18 -28.57
C THR A 404 -17.82 24.20 -27.53
N ASP A 405 -18.10 23.79 -26.30
CA ASP A 405 -18.50 24.69 -25.22
C ASP A 405 -17.35 25.57 -24.71
N LEU A 406 -16.12 25.12 -24.85
CA LEU A 406 -14.95 25.91 -24.44
C LEU A 406 -14.71 27.10 -25.39
N CYS A 407 -14.92 26.87 -26.67
CA CYS A 407 -14.68 27.86 -27.71
C CYS A 407 -15.82 28.89 -27.84
N ARG A 408 -16.77 28.88 -26.88
CA ARG A 408 -17.86 29.87 -26.78
C ARG A 408 -17.73 30.71 -25.51
N PRO A 409 -18.06 32.01 -25.55
CA PRO A 409 -18.16 32.81 -24.34
C PRO A 409 -19.25 32.26 -23.39
N VAL A 410 -19.00 32.31 -22.09
CA VAL A 410 -19.95 31.85 -21.08
C VAL A 410 -20.32 32.95 -20.10
N THR A 411 -21.53 32.91 -19.55
CA THR A 411 -21.92 33.79 -18.44
C THR A 411 -21.64 33.09 -17.12
N TRP A 412 -20.82 33.71 -16.27
CA TRP A 412 -20.46 33.16 -14.97
C TRP A 412 -20.57 34.25 -13.89
N ASN A 413 -21.36 33.99 -12.84
CA ASN A 413 -21.68 34.95 -11.79
C ASN A 413 -22.15 36.31 -12.33
N GLY A 414 -23.08 36.30 -13.30
CA GLY A 414 -23.65 37.49 -13.91
C GLY A 414 -22.72 38.28 -14.85
N ARG A 415 -21.51 37.78 -15.12
CA ARG A 415 -20.53 38.45 -15.99
C ARG A 415 -20.18 37.58 -17.18
N ARG A 416 -20.08 38.20 -18.35
CA ARG A 416 -19.59 37.53 -19.57
C ARG A 416 -18.10 37.21 -19.43
N VAL A 417 -17.73 35.98 -19.68
CA VAL A 417 -16.35 35.48 -19.69
C VAL A 417 -16.03 35.02 -21.11
N ARG A 418 -14.86 35.41 -21.62
CA ARG A 418 -14.44 35.08 -22.98
C ARG A 418 -14.37 33.58 -23.24
N ALA A 419 -14.42 33.19 -24.49
CA ALA A 419 -14.08 31.86 -24.95
C ALA A 419 -12.64 31.48 -24.57
N LEU A 420 -12.40 30.20 -24.42
CA LEU A 420 -11.07 29.64 -24.32
C LEU A 420 -10.62 29.25 -25.74
N HIS A 421 -9.41 29.61 -26.09
CA HIS A 421 -8.83 29.31 -27.40
C HIS A 421 -7.69 28.29 -27.24
N PRO A 422 -7.98 26.97 -27.25
CA PRO A 422 -7.02 25.93 -26.87
C PRO A 422 -5.71 25.92 -27.68
N TRP A 423 -5.76 26.45 -28.90
CA TRP A 423 -4.62 26.52 -29.82
C TRP A 423 -3.87 27.85 -29.81
N SER A 424 -4.36 28.84 -29.07
CA SER A 424 -3.61 30.09 -28.88
C SER A 424 -2.47 29.87 -27.88
N PRO A 425 -1.29 30.51 -28.07
CA PRO A 425 -0.14 30.28 -27.21
C PRO A 425 -0.45 30.44 -25.71
N HIS A 426 -1.11 31.55 -25.37
CA HIS A 426 -1.45 31.88 -23.97
C HIS A 426 -2.38 30.85 -23.31
N ASP A 427 -3.46 30.44 -23.99
CA ASP A 427 -4.41 29.48 -23.40
C ASP A 427 -3.87 28.06 -23.45
N LEU A 428 -3.06 27.73 -24.47
CA LEU A 428 -2.36 26.43 -24.54
C LEU A 428 -1.35 26.27 -23.39
N ASP A 429 -0.55 27.33 -23.12
CA ASP A 429 0.39 27.28 -22.00
C ASP A 429 -0.32 27.16 -20.64
N LEU A 430 -1.48 27.83 -20.51
CA LEU A 430 -2.33 27.66 -19.33
C LEU A 430 -2.84 26.23 -19.18
N LEU A 431 -3.33 25.63 -20.27
CA LEU A 431 -3.79 24.23 -20.27
C LEU A 431 -2.64 23.25 -20.00
N ARG A 432 -1.44 23.49 -20.58
CA ARG A 432 -0.23 22.72 -20.29
C ARG A 432 0.16 22.81 -18.82
N ALA A 433 0.15 24.03 -18.26
CA ALA A 433 0.50 24.22 -16.86
C ALA A 433 -0.46 23.50 -15.93
N VAL A 434 -1.78 23.64 -16.15
CA VAL A 434 -2.80 22.94 -15.34
C VAL A 434 -2.82 21.44 -15.62
N GLY A 435 -2.50 21.02 -16.84
CA GLY A 435 -2.39 19.62 -17.26
C GLY A 435 -1.18 18.88 -16.70
N ARG A 436 -0.25 19.58 -16.02
CA ARG A 436 0.83 18.89 -15.30
C ARG A 436 0.22 17.98 -14.25
N ALA A 437 0.59 16.72 -14.27
CA ALA A 437 0.04 15.71 -13.37
C ALA A 437 0.06 16.16 -11.90
N GLU A 438 1.05 16.97 -11.55
CA GLU A 438 1.15 17.59 -10.22
C GLU A 438 0.00 18.51 -9.85
N LEU A 439 -0.53 19.24 -10.74
CA LEU A 439 -1.64 20.16 -10.50
C LEU A 439 -2.98 19.44 -10.68
N LEU A 440 -3.01 18.41 -11.50
CA LEU A 440 -4.19 17.58 -11.75
C LEU A 440 -4.62 16.79 -10.51
N VAL A 441 -3.67 16.11 -9.86
CA VAL A 441 -3.98 15.16 -8.77
C VAL A 441 -4.19 15.86 -7.42
N ASN A 442 -3.37 16.86 -7.08
CA ASN A 442 -3.42 17.50 -5.75
C ASN A 442 -4.11 18.86 -5.75
N GLY A 443 -4.56 19.31 -6.92
CA GLY A 443 -4.98 20.70 -7.10
C GLY A 443 -3.83 21.68 -6.89
N PHE A 444 -4.12 22.96 -7.06
CA PHE A 444 -3.12 24.00 -7.06
C PHE A 444 -3.61 25.30 -6.39
N ARG A 445 -2.68 26.09 -5.93
CA ARG A 445 -2.88 27.47 -5.50
C ARG A 445 -2.46 28.42 -6.63
N ASN A 446 -2.80 29.69 -6.51
CA ASN A 446 -2.34 30.73 -7.45
C ASN A 446 -0.81 30.70 -7.60
N ALA A 447 -0.06 30.60 -6.49
CA ALA A 447 1.41 30.55 -6.52
C ALA A 447 1.96 29.32 -7.28
N ASP A 448 1.31 28.16 -7.16
CA ASP A 448 1.72 26.93 -7.85
C ASP A 448 1.56 27.10 -9.38
N LEU A 449 0.45 27.71 -9.80
CA LEU A 449 0.20 27.98 -11.21
C LEU A 449 1.08 29.10 -11.76
N CYS A 450 1.36 30.16 -10.97
CA CYS A 450 2.37 31.16 -11.33
C CYS A 450 3.73 30.52 -11.62
N HIS A 451 4.17 29.62 -10.74
CA HIS A 451 5.44 28.94 -10.93
C HIS A 451 5.44 28.00 -12.16
N ALA A 452 4.32 27.34 -12.41
CA ALA A 452 4.17 26.45 -13.56
C ALA A 452 4.19 27.17 -14.92
N LEU A 453 3.68 28.41 -14.97
CA LEU A 453 3.62 29.23 -16.20
C LEU A 453 4.94 29.95 -16.49
N ASP A 454 5.49 30.61 -15.48
CA ASP A 454 6.55 31.61 -15.70
C ASP A 454 7.84 31.30 -14.88
N GLY A 455 7.93 30.17 -14.19
CA GLY A 455 9.10 29.79 -13.39
C GLY A 455 9.23 30.57 -12.06
N ALA A 456 10.45 30.92 -11.68
CA ALA A 456 10.73 31.59 -10.42
C ALA A 456 10.04 32.96 -10.29
N PRO A 457 9.58 33.34 -9.07
CA PRO A 457 8.90 34.61 -8.87
C PRO A 457 9.86 35.80 -9.11
N PRO A 458 9.39 36.90 -9.71
CA PRO A 458 10.18 38.11 -9.88
C PRO A 458 10.66 38.66 -8.52
N LYS A 459 11.84 39.24 -8.47
CA LYS A 459 12.36 39.94 -7.27
C LYS A 459 11.55 41.18 -6.93
N ASP A 460 11.07 41.91 -7.96
CA ASP A 460 10.24 43.10 -7.78
C ASP A 460 8.83 42.74 -7.28
N GLY A 461 8.41 43.38 -6.20
CA GLY A 461 7.10 43.19 -5.57
C GLY A 461 5.91 43.58 -6.45
N THR A 462 6.05 44.62 -7.29
CA THR A 462 5.01 45.09 -8.21
C THR A 462 4.80 44.12 -9.36
N ALA A 463 5.88 43.63 -9.97
CA ALA A 463 5.86 42.61 -11.00
C ALA A 463 5.23 41.29 -10.45
N ARG A 464 5.56 40.91 -9.23
CA ARG A 464 4.97 39.73 -8.57
C ARG A 464 3.47 39.85 -8.36
N ARG A 465 2.97 41.02 -7.92
CA ARG A 465 1.52 41.29 -7.78
C ARG A 465 0.79 41.25 -9.12
N ARG A 466 1.35 41.88 -10.17
CA ARG A 466 0.78 41.88 -11.54
C ARG A 466 0.66 40.44 -12.08
N ARG A 467 1.68 39.63 -11.88
CA ARG A 467 1.70 38.21 -12.28
C ARG A 467 0.63 37.40 -11.53
N ALA A 468 0.54 37.52 -10.20
CA ALA A 468 -0.49 36.85 -9.41
C ALA A 468 -1.91 37.24 -9.82
N ALA A 469 -2.14 38.53 -10.17
CA ALA A 469 -3.41 39.04 -10.68
C ALA A 469 -3.75 38.45 -12.07
N ALA A 470 -2.77 38.30 -12.96
CA ALA A 470 -2.94 37.66 -14.26
C ALA A 470 -3.36 36.19 -14.09
N VAL A 471 -2.66 35.44 -13.25
CA VAL A 471 -2.99 34.03 -12.95
C VAL A 471 -4.36 33.93 -12.28
N THR A 472 -4.77 34.88 -11.43
CA THR A 472 -6.12 34.89 -10.86
C THR A 472 -7.19 35.03 -11.97
N ARG A 473 -6.95 35.84 -12.99
CA ARG A 473 -7.86 35.93 -14.16
C ARG A 473 -7.92 34.64 -14.95
N SER A 474 -6.78 33.97 -15.15
CA SER A 474 -6.69 32.67 -15.82
C SER A 474 -7.44 31.57 -15.02
N ILE A 475 -7.30 31.54 -13.71
CA ILE A 475 -8.07 30.62 -12.85
C ILE A 475 -9.57 30.90 -12.94
N ARG A 476 -9.96 32.18 -12.97
CA ARG A 476 -11.36 32.57 -13.16
C ARG A 476 -11.90 32.09 -14.50
N LEU A 477 -11.14 32.22 -15.59
CA LEU A 477 -11.48 31.71 -16.91
C LEU A 477 -11.74 30.18 -16.85
N LEU A 478 -10.81 29.42 -16.30
CA LEU A 478 -10.95 27.97 -16.18
C LEU A 478 -12.17 27.56 -15.31
N ARG A 479 -12.46 28.33 -14.25
CA ARG A 479 -13.65 28.09 -13.41
C ARG A 479 -14.95 28.38 -14.17
N ALA A 480 -14.99 29.44 -14.94
CA ALA A 480 -16.17 29.80 -15.74
C ALA A 480 -16.52 28.73 -16.77
N HIS A 481 -15.50 28.09 -17.36
CA HIS A 481 -15.67 26.99 -18.31
C HIS A 481 -15.82 25.61 -17.61
N GLY A 482 -15.86 25.56 -16.27
CA GLY A 482 -16.05 24.33 -15.51
C GLY A 482 -14.86 23.37 -15.52
N LEU A 483 -13.68 23.83 -15.92
CA LEU A 483 -12.47 22.99 -15.94
C LEU A 483 -11.84 22.84 -14.57
N VAL A 484 -12.01 23.81 -13.68
CA VAL A 484 -11.54 23.76 -12.30
C VAL A 484 -12.60 24.28 -11.33
N HIS A 485 -12.56 23.80 -10.09
CA HIS A 485 -13.39 24.32 -9.00
C HIS A 485 -12.53 24.68 -7.79
N LYS A 486 -13.02 25.57 -6.94
CA LYS A 486 -12.35 25.92 -5.67
C LYS A 486 -12.76 24.94 -4.59
N ARG A 487 -11.79 24.35 -3.89
CA ARG A 487 -12.06 23.49 -2.74
C ARG A 487 -12.64 24.33 -1.58
N PRO A 488 -13.75 23.92 -0.96
CA PRO A 488 -14.34 24.62 0.18
C PRO A 488 -13.32 24.86 1.28
N LYS A 489 -13.42 26.00 1.97
CA LYS A 489 -12.55 26.40 3.10
C LYS A 489 -11.04 26.34 2.82
N SER A 490 -10.62 26.48 1.55
CA SER A 490 -9.21 26.49 1.17
C SER A 490 -8.90 27.49 0.05
N HIS A 491 -7.62 27.80 -0.14
CA HIS A 491 -7.12 28.58 -1.29
C HIS A 491 -6.65 27.68 -2.44
N ARG A 492 -7.14 26.44 -2.49
CA ARG A 492 -6.74 25.44 -3.47
C ARG A 492 -7.84 25.24 -4.51
N TYR A 493 -7.44 25.06 -5.75
CA TYR A 493 -8.29 24.73 -6.88
C TYR A 493 -8.02 23.31 -7.31
N MET A 494 -9.08 22.60 -7.72
CA MET A 494 -9.02 21.22 -8.22
C MET A 494 -9.51 21.19 -9.66
N VAL A 495 -8.88 20.39 -10.50
CA VAL A 495 -9.39 20.12 -11.85
C VAL A 495 -10.63 19.25 -11.74
N THR A 496 -11.67 19.58 -12.48
CA THR A 496 -12.91 18.80 -12.52
C THR A 496 -12.72 17.56 -13.41
N PRO A 497 -13.58 16.52 -13.32
CA PRO A 497 -13.58 15.43 -14.28
C PRO A 497 -13.70 15.89 -15.73
N LYS A 498 -14.56 16.90 -16.00
CA LYS A 498 -14.65 17.56 -17.30
C LYS A 498 -13.31 18.20 -17.71
N GLY A 499 -12.67 18.90 -16.78
CA GLY A 499 -11.36 19.53 -16.99
C GLY A 499 -10.26 18.51 -17.32
N HIS A 500 -10.21 17.42 -16.59
CA HIS A 500 -9.27 16.32 -16.85
C HIS A 500 -9.42 15.79 -18.28
N ARG A 501 -10.63 15.42 -18.69
CA ARG A 501 -10.91 14.89 -20.02
C ARG A 501 -10.45 15.84 -21.12
N ILE A 502 -10.90 17.08 -21.05
CA ILE A 502 -10.66 18.09 -22.09
C ILE A 502 -9.18 18.45 -22.18
N ILE A 503 -8.53 18.74 -21.05
CA ILE A 503 -7.11 19.12 -21.02
C ILE A 503 -6.23 17.98 -21.56
N SER A 504 -6.48 16.74 -21.14
CA SER A 504 -5.71 15.59 -21.61
C SER A 504 -5.89 15.35 -23.11
N ALA A 505 -7.13 15.44 -23.62
CA ALA A 505 -7.41 15.26 -25.04
C ALA A 505 -6.77 16.34 -25.91
N LEU A 506 -6.86 17.62 -25.50
CA LEU A 506 -6.25 18.74 -26.20
C LEU A 506 -4.72 18.62 -26.25
N LEU A 507 -4.08 18.27 -25.13
CA LEU A 507 -2.64 18.12 -25.09
C LEU A 507 -2.18 16.89 -25.88
N ALA A 508 -2.94 15.81 -25.87
CA ALA A 508 -2.65 14.65 -26.71
C ALA A 508 -2.75 14.98 -28.20
N ALA A 509 -3.81 15.68 -28.61
CA ALA A 509 -3.98 16.12 -29.99
C ALA A 509 -2.87 17.10 -30.42
N TYR A 510 -2.44 17.99 -29.55
CA TYR A 510 -1.35 18.94 -29.85
C TYR A 510 0.00 18.22 -30.10
N HIS A 511 0.26 17.11 -29.41
CA HIS A 511 1.50 16.34 -29.55
C HIS A 511 1.40 15.20 -30.58
N ALA A 512 0.21 14.93 -31.11
CA ALA A 512 0.03 13.90 -32.13
C ALA A 512 0.74 14.29 -33.43
N SER A 513 1.44 13.32 -34.04
CA SER A 513 2.01 13.52 -35.36
C SER A 513 0.92 13.56 -36.42
N THR A 514 1.16 14.31 -37.52
CA THR A 514 0.25 14.32 -38.67
C THR A 514 0.00 12.92 -39.24
N GLU A 515 1.02 12.05 -39.21
CA GLU A 515 0.90 10.66 -39.61
C GLU A 515 -0.07 9.87 -38.71
N SER A 516 0.02 10.05 -37.39
CA SER A 516 -0.90 9.41 -36.42
C SER A 516 -2.34 9.88 -36.61
N LEU A 517 -2.54 11.16 -36.86
CA LEU A 517 -3.88 11.73 -37.10
C LEU A 517 -4.45 11.26 -38.46
N SER A 518 -3.62 11.16 -39.51
CA SER A 518 -4.03 10.70 -40.83
C SER A 518 -4.43 9.22 -40.83
N LYS A 519 -3.76 8.37 -40.03
CA LYS A 519 -4.13 6.95 -39.85
C LYS A 519 -5.46 6.76 -39.12
N LEU A 520 -5.91 7.73 -38.35
CA LEU A 520 -7.22 7.71 -37.70
C LEU A 520 -8.34 8.21 -38.63
N ALA A 521 -7.99 8.94 -39.70
CA ALA A 521 -8.92 9.48 -40.68
C ALA A 521 -9.15 8.54 -41.89
N ALA A 522 -8.29 7.52 -42.07
CA ALA A 522 -8.39 6.50 -43.08
C ALA A 522 -9.08 5.23 -42.56
#